data_dbb43d854b322de40bf4db4522257cff
#
_entry.id   dbb43d854b322de40bf4db4522257cff
#
_cell.length_a   1.000
_cell.length_b   1.000
_cell.length_c   1.000
_cell.angle_alpha   90.00
_cell.angle_beta   90.00
_cell.angle_gamma   90.00
#
_symmetry.space_group_name_H-M   'P 1'
#
loop_
_entity.id
_entity.type
_entity.pdbx_description
1 polymer ?
#
loop_
_entity_poly.entity_id
_entity_poly.type
_entity_poly.pdbx_seq_one_letter_code
_entity_poly.pdbx_strand_id
1 'polypeptide(L)' 'MQNAPDIQRILSSEDPEFRQWVDEHHQCEHRLSELTAKKEVSLDEEVEEKTLKKRKLHLKDQMADRIRSYESQHAHV' A
#
# COMPACT_ATOMS: atom_id res chain seq x y z
N MET A 1 8.64 5.13 21.94
CA MET A 1 9.19 4.22 20.93
C MET A 1 8.32 4.25 19.67
N GLN A 2 8.95 4.48 18.54
CA GLN A 2 8.22 4.51 17.29
C GLN A 2 8.14 3.13 16.67
N ASN A 3 7.03 2.87 16.02
CA ASN A 3 6.83 1.64 15.29
C ASN A 3 6.38 1.97 13.87
N ALA A 4 6.18 0.95 13.04
CA ALA A 4 5.84 1.15 11.64
C ALA A 4 4.60 2.03 11.41
N PRO A 5 3.51 1.88 12.17
CA PRO A 5 2.34 2.77 12.00
C PRO A 5 2.66 4.24 12.24
N ASP A 6 3.51 4.55 13.21
CA ASP A 6 3.90 5.93 13.48
C ASP A 6 4.74 6.50 12.33
N ILE A 7 5.69 5.71 11.85
CA ILE A 7 6.54 6.10 10.73
C ILE A 7 5.69 6.30 9.48
N GLN A 8 4.74 5.42 9.26
CA GLN A 8 3.83 5.51 8.12
C GLN A 8 3.05 6.82 8.14
N ARG A 9 2.58 7.22 9.31
CA ARG A 9 1.85 8.49 9.46
C ARG A 9 2.75 9.67 9.14
N ILE A 10 3.97 9.65 9.64
CA ILE A 10 4.94 10.71 9.39
C ILE A 10 5.22 10.82 7.90
N LEU A 11 5.51 9.71 7.25
CA LEU A 11 5.81 9.69 5.82
C LEU A 11 4.61 10.13 4.99
N SER A 12 3.41 9.75 5.38
CA SER A 12 2.20 10.17 4.67
C SER A 12 2.02 11.68 4.72
N SER A 13 2.52 12.31 5.77
CA SER A 13 2.43 13.76 5.95
C SER A 13 3.56 14.49 5.24
N GLU A 14 4.76 13.94 5.25
CA GLU A 14 5.97 14.63 4.80
C GLU A 14 6.44 14.23 3.40
N ASP A 15 6.08 13.05 2.95
CA ASP A 15 6.55 12.51 1.68
C ASP A 15 5.39 12.36 0.71
N PRO A 16 5.28 13.25 -0.31
CA PRO A 16 4.17 13.20 -1.25
C PRO A 16 4.11 11.88 -2.04
N GLU A 17 5.25 11.30 -2.35
CA GLU A 17 5.31 10.04 -3.07
C GLU A 17 4.77 8.91 -2.21
N PHE A 18 5.18 8.86 -0.96
CA PHE A 18 4.67 7.86 -0.02
C PHE A 18 3.16 8.00 0.16
N ARG A 19 2.69 9.23 0.27
CA ARG A 19 1.26 9.52 0.38
C ARG A 19 0.49 8.97 -0.83
N GLN A 20 1.06 9.14 -2.01
CA GLN A 20 0.46 8.62 -3.23
C GLN A 20 0.35 7.10 -3.19
N TRP A 21 1.38 6.42 -2.71
CA TRP A 21 1.36 4.97 -2.58
C TRP A 21 0.29 4.51 -1.60
N VAL A 22 0.13 5.22 -0.50
CA VAL A 22 -0.90 4.90 0.49
C VAL A 22 -2.29 5.04 -0.14
N ASP A 23 -2.51 6.13 -0.86
CA ASP A 23 -3.80 6.36 -1.52
C ASP A 23 -4.10 5.28 -2.56
N GLU A 24 -3.13 4.94 -3.39
CA GLU A 24 -3.30 3.88 -4.38
C GLU A 24 -3.56 2.52 -3.72
N HIS A 25 -2.86 2.24 -2.63
CA HIS A 25 -3.04 1.00 -1.90
C HIS A 25 -4.48 0.89 -1.38
N HIS A 26 -5.00 1.97 -0.84
CA HIS A 26 -6.38 2.01 -0.36
C HIS A 26 -7.37 1.81 -1.50
N GLN A 27 -7.12 2.40 -2.66
CA GLN A 27 -7.97 2.23 -3.82
C GLN A 27 -7.98 0.77 -4.28
N CYS A 28 -6.82 0.13 -4.30
CA CYS A 28 -6.72 -1.29 -4.66
C CYS A 28 -7.51 -2.15 -3.67
N GLU A 29 -7.37 -1.87 -2.38
CA GLU A 29 -8.08 -2.62 -1.35
C GLU A 29 -9.59 -2.45 -1.47
N HIS A 30 -10.03 -1.23 -1.73
CA HIS A 30 -11.44 -0.94 -1.88
C HIS A 30 -12.04 -1.74 -3.05
N ARG A 31 -11.37 -1.69 -4.20
CA ARG A 31 -11.85 -2.41 -5.38
C ARG A 31 -11.81 -3.92 -5.18
N LEU A 32 -10.74 -4.42 -4.57
CA LEU A 32 -10.64 -5.85 -4.26
C LEU A 32 -11.77 -6.30 -3.34
N SER A 33 -12.11 -5.48 -2.36
CA SER A 33 -13.22 -5.76 -1.46
C SER A 33 -14.54 -5.88 -2.22
N GLU A 34 -14.77 -4.98 -3.18
CA GLU A 34 -15.96 -5.03 -4.02
C GLU A 34 -16.01 -6.32 -4.83
N LEU A 35 -14.89 -6.69 -5.44
CA LEU A 35 -14.83 -7.91 -6.25
C LEU A 35 -15.02 -9.16 -5.41
N THR A 36 -14.46 -9.19 -4.21
CA THR A 36 -14.59 -10.32 -3.30
C THR A 36 -16.02 -10.50 -2.83
N ALA A 37 -16.76 -9.40 -2.70
CA ALA A 37 -18.15 -9.45 -2.24
C ALA A 37 -19.12 -9.97 -3.30
N LYS A 38 -18.70 -10.03 -4.55
CA LYS A 38 -19.55 -10.51 -5.63
C LYS A 38 -19.66 -12.04 -5.60
N LYS A 39 -20.85 -12.54 -5.89
CA LYS A 39 -21.06 -13.98 -5.98
C LYS A 39 -20.43 -14.57 -7.23
N GLU A 40 -20.50 -13.80 -8.32
CA GLU A 40 -19.92 -14.20 -9.59
C GLU A 40 -19.10 -13.05 -10.15
N VAL A 41 -17.94 -13.38 -10.69
CA VAL A 41 -17.10 -12.40 -11.34
C VAL A 41 -16.90 -12.80 -12.79
N SER A 42 -16.84 -11.81 -13.66
CA SER A 42 -16.57 -12.04 -15.08
C SER A 42 -15.08 -12.35 -15.27
N LEU A 43 -14.73 -12.80 -16.46
CA LEU A 43 -13.32 -13.03 -16.79
C LEU A 43 -12.50 -11.76 -16.68
N ASP A 44 -13.06 -10.63 -17.13
CA ASP A 44 -12.39 -9.34 -17.01
C ASP A 44 -12.15 -8.96 -15.56
N GLU A 45 -13.13 -9.26 -14.70
CA GLU A 45 -12.99 -8.97 -13.27
C GLU A 45 -11.98 -9.89 -12.61
N GLU A 46 -11.85 -11.13 -13.06
CA GLU A 46 -10.83 -12.04 -12.56
C GLU A 46 -9.44 -11.52 -12.89
N VAL A 47 -9.26 -11.00 -14.11
CA VAL A 47 -8.00 -10.40 -14.52
C VAL A 47 -7.72 -9.15 -13.70
N GLU A 48 -8.74 -8.33 -13.52
CA GLU A 48 -8.64 -7.13 -12.70
C GLU A 48 -8.19 -7.47 -11.27
N GLU A 49 -8.77 -8.50 -10.68
CA GLU A 49 -8.42 -8.93 -9.33
C GLU A 49 -6.93 -9.29 -9.23
N LYS A 50 -6.43 -10.07 -10.19
CA LYS A 50 -5.02 -10.46 -10.21
C LYS A 50 -4.11 -9.25 -10.37
N THR A 51 -4.49 -8.32 -11.23
CA THR A 51 -3.72 -7.10 -11.46
C THR A 51 -3.68 -6.24 -10.20
N LEU A 52 -4.81 -6.10 -9.54
CA LEU A 52 -4.90 -5.31 -8.31
C LEU A 52 -4.09 -5.92 -7.18
N LYS A 53 -4.09 -7.25 -7.07
CA LYS A 53 -3.29 -7.94 -6.05
C LYS A 53 -1.79 -7.71 -6.28
N LYS A 54 -1.35 -7.79 -7.53
CA LYS A 54 0.05 -7.51 -7.86
C LYS A 54 0.41 -6.07 -7.56
N ARG A 55 -0.47 -5.15 -7.94
CA ARG A 55 -0.26 -3.72 -7.69
C ARG A 55 -0.17 -3.43 -6.20
N LYS A 56 -1.08 -4.02 -5.43
CA LYS A 56 -1.12 -3.84 -3.98
C LYS A 56 0.19 -4.33 -3.35
N LEU A 57 0.67 -5.49 -3.77
CA LEU A 57 1.92 -6.03 -3.26
C LEU A 57 3.09 -5.13 -3.61
N HIS A 58 3.14 -4.67 -4.85
CA HIS A 58 4.19 -3.76 -5.29
C HIS A 58 4.21 -2.47 -4.47
N LEU A 59 3.04 -1.90 -4.22
CA LEU A 59 2.91 -0.70 -3.39
C LEU A 59 3.37 -0.95 -1.97
N LYS A 60 3.01 -2.10 -1.40
CA LYS A 60 3.46 -2.46 -0.06
C LYS A 60 4.98 -2.57 0.01
N ASP A 61 5.59 -3.16 -1.02
CA ASP A 61 7.04 -3.28 -1.08
C ASP A 61 7.72 -1.92 -1.14
N GLN A 62 7.18 -1.01 -1.95
CA GLN A 62 7.70 0.36 -2.04
C GLN A 62 7.59 1.09 -0.71
N MET A 63 6.44 0.96 -0.06
CA MET A 63 6.22 1.58 1.25
C MET A 63 7.15 1.00 2.31
N ALA A 64 7.35 -0.31 2.29
CA ALA A 64 8.25 -0.96 3.24
C ALA A 64 9.69 -0.50 3.06
N ASP A 65 10.13 -0.36 1.81
CA ASP A 65 11.46 0.14 1.52
C ASP A 65 11.65 1.57 2.02
N ARG A 66 10.64 2.41 1.83
CA ARG A 66 10.71 3.80 2.27
C ARG A 66 10.75 3.88 3.79
N ILE A 67 9.96 3.03 4.46
CA ILE A 67 9.96 2.97 5.92
C ILE A 67 11.33 2.54 6.43
N ARG A 68 11.93 1.53 5.82
CA ARG A 68 13.26 1.08 6.21
C ARG A 68 14.31 2.17 6.00
N SER A 69 14.21 2.90 4.91
CA SER A 69 15.12 4.02 4.66
C SER A 69 14.96 5.09 5.73
N TYR A 70 13.73 5.40 6.09
CA TYR A 70 13.46 6.37 7.14
C TYR A 70 14.05 5.91 8.46
N GLU A 71 13.83 4.67 8.83
CA GLU A 71 14.37 4.10 10.07
C GLU A 71 15.89 4.15 10.08
N SER A 72 16.50 3.81 8.97
CA SER A 72 17.96 3.83 8.84
C SER A 72 18.51 5.23 9.03
N GLN A 73 17.82 6.25 8.54
CA GLN A 73 18.26 7.63 8.65
C GLN A 73 18.06 8.22 10.04
N HIS A 74 17.06 7.73 10.76
CA HIS A 74 16.65 8.32 12.03
C HIS A 74 16.92 7.43 13.25
N ALA A 75 17.31 6.20 13.03
CA ALA A 75 17.55 5.24 14.11
C ALA A 75 19.03 5.08 14.35
N HIS A 76 19.67 6.12 14.78
CA HIS A 76 21.06 5.96 15.15
C HIS A 76 21.32 6.26 16.56
N VAL A 77 22.35 5.76 16.91
CA VAL A 77 22.77 5.84 18.27
C VAL A 77 23.97 6.71 18.39
#